data_3afe637c73624692446b66780521d72d
#
_entry.id   3afe637c73624692446b66780521d72d
#
_cell.length_a   1.000
_cell.length_b   1.000
_cell.length_c   1.000
_cell.angle_alpha   90.00
_cell.angle_beta   90.00
_cell.angle_gamma   90.00
#
_symmetry.space_group_name_H-M   'P 1'
#
loop_
_entity.id
_entity.type
_entity.pdbx_description
1 polymer ?
#
loop_
_entity_poly.entity_id
_entity_poly.type
_entity_poly.pdbx_seq_one_letter_code
_entity_poly.pdbx_strand_id
1 'polypeptide(L)'
;MKLKSLKPVPIIRLRNILSTATILVWVVVFIGFQSNAQETISDNSLSDKEKSIIKIASHTAQGDLLQLKDVLHEGLDHKLTVNEAKEVLVHLYAYAGFPRSIRGLQTLLEVLEERTAKGIQDDWGAEATTIDDSRSKYERGMTILEELVGRPLDGKPEYQKFSPEMDRFLKEHLFADIFERDVLTYKQRELVTISVIASLGSLEPMLRSHLNLSLNVGWQAEQLKEFTETLVITTIEDNVFATKTVLTEVLKRRTE
;
A
#
# COMPACT_ATOMS: atom_id res chain seq x y z
N MET A 1 88.98 -34.91 -18.83
CA MET A 1 87.52 -34.97 -18.60
C MET A 1 87.13 -33.72 -17.74
N LYS A 2 86.60 -32.69 -18.41
CA LYS A 2 86.31 -31.35 -17.72
C LYS A 2 84.90 -31.32 -17.16
N LEU A 3 84.79 -31.11 -15.91
CA LEU A 3 83.49 -30.83 -15.23
C LEU A 3 83.02 -29.41 -15.59
N LYS A 4 81.83 -29.27 -16.12
CA LYS A 4 81.20 -28.00 -16.35
C LYS A 4 80.54 -27.49 -15.08
N SER A 5 80.87 -26.26 -14.69
CA SER A 5 80.34 -25.51 -13.60
C SER A 5 78.88 -25.14 -13.87
N LEU A 6 77.99 -25.44 -12.95
CA LEU A 6 76.60 -24.97 -12.97
C LEU A 6 76.54 -23.59 -12.30
N LYS A 7 75.89 -22.63 -12.98
CA LYS A 7 75.63 -21.28 -12.48
C LYS A 7 74.47 -21.28 -11.52
N PRO A 8 74.47 -20.46 -10.46
CA PRO A 8 73.34 -20.39 -9.52
C PRO A 8 72.15 -19.64 -10.13
N VAL A 9 70.94 -20.18 -9.85
CA VAL A 9 69.63 -19.59 -10.21
C VAL A 9 69.31 -18.45 -9.25
N PRO A 10 68.85 -17.28 -9.70
CA PRO A 10 68.51 -16.19 -8.80
C PRO A 10 67.20 -16.47 -8.05
N ILE A 11 67.23 -16.36 -6.71
CA ILE A 11 66.07 -16.39 -5.82
C ILE A 11 65.30 -15.10 -6.03
N ILE A 12 64.17 -15.19 -6.75
CA ILE A 12 63.22 -14.07 -6.87
C ILE A 12 62.50 -13.92 -5.55
N ARG A 13 62.65 -12.76 -4.93
CA ARG A 13 61.97 -12.37 -3.66
C ARG A 13 60.47 -12.35 -3.84
N LEU A 14 59.78 -13.38 -3.37
CA LEU A 14 58.32 -13.48 -3.28
C LEU A 14 57.73 -12.70 -2.07
N ARG A 15 58.11 -11.41 -1.93
CA ARG A 15 57.75 -10.66 -0.72
C ARG A 15 56.81 -9.50 -0.96
N ASN A 16 56.43 -9.16 -2.20
CA ASN A 16 55.61 -8.00 -2.51
C ASN A 16 54.25 -8.32 -3.19
N ILE A 17 53.91 -9.62 -3.40
CA ILE A 17 52.65 -9.98 -4.04
C ILE A 17 51.52 -10.22 -3.02
N LEU A 18 51.88 -10.55 -1.76
CA LEU A 18 50.87 -10.79 -0.70
C LEU A 18 50.27 -9.51 -0.10
N SER A 19 50.94 -8.34 -0.26
CA SER A 19 50.45 -7.08 0.32
C SER A 19 49.36 -6.41 -0.53
N THR A 20 49.43 -6.53 -1.84
CA THR A 20 48.43 -5.90 -2.74
C THR A 20 47.15 -6.68 -2.88
N ALA A 21 47.21 -8.02 -2.83
CA ALA A 21 46.03 -8.87 -2.87
C ALA A 21 45.18 -8.76 -1.57
N THR A 22 45.84 -8.61 -0.40
CA THR A 22 45.15 -8.47 0.88
C THR A 22 44.48 -7.10 1.01
N ILE A 23 45.08 -6.05 0.49
CA ILE A 23 44.49 -4.70 0.50
C ILE A 23 43.28 -4.64 -0.47
N LEU A 24 43.33 -5.30 -1.63
CA LEU A 24 42.19 -5.36 -2.56
C LEU A 24 41.01 -6.13 -2.00
N VAL A 25 41.24 -7.24 -1.27
CA VAL A 25 40.18 -8.02 -0.62
C VAL A 25 39.50 -7.21 0.50
N TRP A 26 40.25 -6.43 1.29
CA TRP A 26 39.68 -5.56 2.33
C TRP A 26 38.88 -4.39 1.76
N VAL A 27 39.30 -3.80 0.63
CA VAL A 27 38.57 -2.73 -0.04
C VAL A 27 37.26 -3.25 -0.68
N VAL A 28 37.29 -4.44 -1.28
CA VAL A 28 36.07 -5.06 -1.87
C VAL A 28 35.08 -5.47 -0.77
N VAL A 29 35.55 -6.00 0.37
CA VAL A 29 34.70 -6.35 1.51
C VAL A 29 34.12 -5.09 2.18
N PHE A 30 34.88 -3.97 2.24
CA PHE A 30 34.37 -2.72 2.80
C PHE A 30 33.37 -2.02 1.89
N ILE A 31 33.52 -2.10 0.56
CA ILE A 31 32.53 -1.58 -0.41
C ILE A 31 31.27 -2.45 -0.42
N GLY A 32 31.40 -3.79 -0.24
CA GLY A 32 30.26 -4.70 -0.11
C GLY A 32 29.46 -4.50 1.18
N PHE A 33 30.08 -4.03 2.27
CA PHE A 33 29.40 -3.75 3.53
C PHE A 33 28.72 -2.38 3.59
N GLN A 34 29.14 -1.42 2.76
CA GLN A 34 28.49 -0.10 2.69
C GLN A 34 27.25 -0.08 1.82
N SER A 35 27.06 -1.05 0.91
CA SER A 35 25.85 -1.12 0.08
C SER A 35 24.65 -1.79 0.77
N ASN A 36 24.83 -2.47 1.91
CA ASN A 36 23.75 -3.09 2.65
C ASN A 36 23.30 -2.33 3.92
N ALA A 37 23.91 -1.17 4.22
CA ALA A 37 23.54 -0.37 5.38
C ALA A 37 22.60 0.81 5.04
N GLN A 38 22.12 0.91 3.80
CA GLN A 38 21.26 2.02 3.37
C GLN A 38 19.82 1.60 3.06
N GLU A 39 19.42 0.37 3.40
CA GLU A 39 18.06 -0.15 3.17
C GLU A 39 17.20 -0.34 4.42
N THR A 40 17.55 0.24 5.56
CA THR A 40 16.69 0.16 6.77
C THR A 40 16.59 1.49 7.52
N ILE A 41 16.38 2.59 6.80
CA ILE A 41 15.52 3.63 7.35
C ILE A 41 14.14 3.28 6.81
N SER A 42 13.33 2.56 7.58
CA SER A 42 11.91 2.46 7.30
C SER A 42 11.40 3.90 7.33
N ASP A 43 11.11 4.45 6.17
CA ASP A 43 10.51 5.75 6.06
C ASP A 43 9.14 5.63 6.77
N ASN A 44 9.06 6.13 8.00
CA ASN A 44 7.83 6.11 8.81
C ASN A 44 6.81 7.12 8.29
N SER A 45 7.05 7.71 7.12
CA SER A 45 6.17 8.65 6.44
C SER A 45 5.35 7.98 5.33
N LEU A 46 4.27 8.64 4.92
CA LEU A 46 3.51 8.26 3.74
C LEU A 46 4.24 8.75 2.49
N SER A 47 4.38 7.87 1.49
CA SER A 47 4.85 8.26 0.16
C SER A 47 3.85 9.18 -0.53
N ASP A 48 4.30 9.95 -1.52
CA ASP A 48 3.42 10.81 -2.33
C ASP A 48 2.32 10.01 -3.04
N LYS A 49 2.64 8.78 -3.45
CA LYS A 49 1.67 7.83 -4.01
C LYS A 49 0.57 7.47 -3.00
N GLU A 50 0.92 7.17 -1.76
CA GLU A 50 -0.05 6.86 -0.69
C GLU A 50 -0.90 8.07 -0.33
N LYS A 51 -0.32 9.27 -0.27
CA LYS A 51 -1.06 10.53 -0.09
C LYS A 51 -2.04 10.77 -1.24
N SER A 52 -1.66 10.44 -2.48
CA SER A 52 -2.56 10.53 -3.63
C SER A 52 -3.73 9.55 -3.52
N ILE A 53 -3.51 8.31 -3.05
CA ILE A 53 -4.59 7.35 -2.78
C ILE A 53 -5.59 7.92 -1.76
N ILE A 54 -5.12 8.52 -0.66
CA ILE A 54 -5.98 9.15 0.35
C ILE A 54 -6.84 10.25 -0.28
N LYS A 55 -6.23 11.16 -1.03
CA LYS A 55 -6.91 12.29 -1.66
C LYS A 55 -7.96 11.82 -2.68
N ILE A 56 -7.59 10.88 -3.57
CA ILE A 56 -8.50 10.31 -4.57
C ILE A 56 -9.71 9.65 -3.90
N ALA A 57 -9.47 8.81 -2.90
CA ALA A 57 -10.54 8.12 -2.17
C ALA A 57 -11.47 9.11 -1.45
N SER A 58 -10.92 10.12 -0.78
CA SER A 58 -11.66 11.13 -0.03
C SER A 58 -12.54 12.00 -0.93
N HIS A 59 -11.97 12.60 -1.98
CA HIS A 59 -12.74 13.46 -2.90
C HIS A 59 -13.80 12.67 -3.68
N THR A 60 -13.50 11.42 -4.06
CA THR A 60 -14.50 10.55 -4.70
C THR A 60 -15.65 10.26 -3.76
N ALA A 61 -15.40 9.92 -2.51
CA ALA A 61 -16.43 9.62 -1.51
C ALA A 61 -17.38 10.79 -1.30
N GLN A 62 -16.84 12.01 -1.26
CA GLN A 62 -17.61 13.23 -1.11
C GLN A 62 -18.29 13.69 -2.41
N GLY A 63 -17.79 13.24 -3.58
CA GLY A 63 -18.24 13.63 -4.90
C GLY A 63 -17.76 15.01 -5.32
N ASP A 64 -16.64 15.44 -4.78
CA ASP A 64 -15.93 16.63 -5.21
C ASP A 64 -15.12 16.32 -6.48
N LEU A 65 -15.81 16.36 -7.62
CA LEU A 65 -15.22 15.96 -8.90
C LEU A 65 -14.16 16.93 -9.41
N LEU A 66 -14.22 18.20 -8.98
CA LEU A 66 -13.23 19.19 -9.38
C LEU A 66 -11.88 18.88 -8.73
N GLN A 67 -11.88 18.73 -7.40
CA GLN A 67 -10.66 18.34 -6.68
C GLN A 67 -10.20 16.93 -7.05
N LEU A 68 -11.13 15.98 -7.29
CA LEU A 68 -10.80 14.65 -7.76
C LEU A 68 -9.98 14.67 -9.04
N LYS A 69 -10.35 15.53 -10.00
CA LYS A 69 -9.62 15.66 -11.26
C LYS A 69 -8.17 16.10 -11.03
N ASP A 70 -7.96 17.10 -10.18
CA ASP A 70 -6.62 17.60 -9.86
C ASP A 70 -5.76 16.55 -9.17
N VAL A 71 -6.31 15.84 -8.17
CA VAL A 71 -5.56 14.81 -7.43
C VAL A 71 -5.36 13.52 -8.24
N LEU A 72 -6.16 13.26 -9.28
CA LEU A 72 -5.89 12.18 -10.23
C LEU A 72 -4.68 12.52 -11.12
N HIS A 73 -4.56 13.76 -11.61
CA HIS A 73 -3.35 14.23 -12.29
C HIS A 73 -2.11 14.10 -11.40
N GLU A 74 -2.21 14.60 -10.15
CA GLU A 74 -1.14 14.51 -9.15
C GLU A 74 -0.74 13.05 -8.88
N GLY A 75 -1.70 12.14 -8.71
CA GLY A 75 -1.46 10.73 -8.43
C GLY A 75 -0.71 10.02 -9.55
N LEU A 76 -1.09 10.26 -10.81
CA LEU A 76 -0.39 9.73 -11.97
C LEU A 76 1.05 10.28 -12.09
N ASP A 77 1.27 11.56 -11.74
CA ASP A 77 2.60 12.15 -11.67
C ASP A 77 3.45 11.55 -10.52
N HIS A 78 2.81 11.15 -9.43
CA HIS A 78 3.41 10.42 -8.31
C HIS A 78 3.53 8.90 -8.53
N LYS A 79 3.49 8.46 -9.80
CA LYS A 79 3.66 7.06 -10.21
C LYS A 79 2.57 6.10 -9.72
N LEU A 80 1.38 6.61 -9.41
CA LEU A 80 0.20 5.76 -9.32
C LEU A 80 -0.12 5.28 -10.73
N THR A 81 -0.20 3.98 -10.96
CA THR A 81 -0.54 3.46 -12.29
C THR A 81 -2.03 3.65 -12.58
N VAL A 82 -2.41 3.62 -13.85
CA VAL A 82 -3.82 3.76 -14.25
C VAL A 82 -4.67 2.66 -13.62
N ASN A 83 -4.18 1.43 -13.59
CA ASN A 83 -4.90 0.30 -12.99
C ASN A 83 -5.01 0.44 -11.47
N GLU A 84 -4.00 0.97 -10.78
CA GLU A 84 -4.13 1.26 -9.34
C GLU A 84 -5.15 2.38 -9.07
N ALA A 85 -5.12 3.48 -9.83
CA ALA A 85 -6.13 4.55 -9.70
C ALA A 85 -7.55 4.03 -9.98
N LYS A 86 -7.71 3.24 -11.03
CA LYS A 86 -8.95 2.52 -11.35
C LYS A 86 -9.40 1.63 -10.18
N GLU A 87 -8.47 0.88 -9.59
CA GLU A 87 -8.77 -0.05 -8.50
C GLU A 87 -9.15 0.68 -7.20
N VAL A 88 -8.57 1.85 -6.90
CA VAL A 88 -9.04 2.72 -5.80
C VAL A 88 -10.50 3.09 -5.99
N LEU A 89 -10.88 3.52 -7.21
CA LEU A 89 -12.25 3.92 -7.55
C LEU A 89 -13.22 2.74 -7.55
N VAL A 90 -12.76 1.54 -7.93
CA VAL A 90 -13.54 0.31 -7.85
C VAL A 90 -13.70 -0.12 -6.39
N HIS A 91 -12.63 -0.12 -5.59
CA HIS A 91 -12.70 -0.55 -4.19
C HIS A 91 -13.68 0.28 -3.36
N LEU A 92 -13.64 1.59 -3.52
CA LEU A 92 -14.46 2.50 -2.72
C LEU A 92 -15.98 2.37 -2.93
N TYR A 93 -16.43 1.72 -4.03
CA TYR A 93 -17.88 1.61 -4.26
C TYR A 93 -18.59 0.81 -3.17
N ALA A 94 -17.89 -0.13 -2.52
CA ALA A 94 -18.43 -0.92 -1.43
C ALA A 94 -18.79 -0.07 -0.19
N TYR A 95 -18.23 1.12 -0.08
CA TYR A 95 -18.42 2.06 1.03
C TYR A 95 -19.22 3.31 0.63
N ALA A 96 -18.97 3.85 -0.56
CA ALA A 96 -19.56 5.09 -1.04
C ALA A 96 -20.65 4.88 -2.12
N GLY A 97 -20.87 3.63 -2.54
CA GLY A 97 -21.87 3.23 -3.52
C GLY A 97 -21.46 3.44 -4.97
N PHE A 98 -22.16 2.77 -5.89
CA PHE A 98 -21.92 2.85 -7.33
C PHE A 98 -21.89 4.26 -7.90
N PRO A 99 -22.80 5.19 -7.51
CA PRO A 99 -22.81 6.53 -8.12
C PRO A 99 -21.50 7.27 -7.94
N ARG A 100 -20.86 7.21 -6.77
CA ARG A 100 -19.57 7.87 -6.48
C ARG A 100 -18.45 7.20 -7.28
N SER A 101 -18.37 5.87 -7.27
CA SER A 101 -17.37 5.12 -8.02
C SER A 101 -17.46 5.36 -9.52
N ILE A 102 -18.66 5.27 -10.11
CA ILE A 102 -18.87 5.48 -11.55
C ILE A 102 -18.47 6.91 -11.94
N ARG A 103 -18.85 7.92 -11.16
CA ARG A 103 -18.44 9.30 -11.44
C ARG A 103 -16.91 9.47 -11.32
N GLY A 104 -16.29 8.83 -10.34
CA GLY A 104 -14.83 8.80 -10.22
C GLY A 104 -14.15 8.18 -11.44
N LEU A 105 -14.65 7.03 -11.91
CA LEU A 105 -14.12 6.37 -13.11
C LEU A 105 -14.28 7.24 -14.37
N GLN A 106 -15.40 7.93 -14.52
CA GLN A 106 -15.61 8.88 -15.62
C GLN A 106 -14.61 10.05 -15.55
N THR A 107 -14.36 10.59 -14.36
CA THR A 107 -13.35 11.64 -14.16
C THR A 107 -11.94 11.15 -14.47
N LEU A 108 -11.59 9.91 -14.10
CA LEU A 108 -10.30 9.31 -14.48
C LEU A 108 -10.16 9.19 -16.01
N LEU A 109 -11.21 8.79 -16.73
CA LEU A 109 -11.18 8.74 -18.20
C LEU A 109 -10.93 10.13 -18.80
N GLU A 110 -11.61 11.18 -18.30
CA GLU A 110 -11.40 12.57 -18.73
C GLU A 110 -9.93 13.01 -18.51
N VAL A 111 -9.34 12.67 -17.35
CA VAL A 111 -7.94 12.96 -17.02
C VAL A 111 -6.99 12.26 -17.99
N LEU A 112 -7.21 10.99 -18.30
CA LEU A 112 -6.37 10.24 -19.24
C LEU A 112 -6.45 10.79 -20.68
N GLU A 113 -7.64 11.24 -21.11
CA GLU A 113 -7.81 11.90 -22.41
C GLU A 113 -7.04 13.22 -22.47
N GLU A 114 -7.11 14.07 -21.42
CA GLU A 114 -6.35 15.32 -21.33
C GLU A 114 -4.83 15.10 -21.30
N ARG A 115 -4.36 14.10 -20.58
CA ARG A 115 -2.95 13.74 -20.50
C ARG A 115 -2.44 13.22 -21.85
N THR A 116 -3.20 12.37 -22.50
CA THR A 116 -2.92 11.87 -23.85
C THR A 116 -2.85 13.03 -24.88
N ALA A 117 -3.80 13.96 -24.81
CA ALA A 117 -3.81 15.14 -25.70
C ALA A 117 -2.58 16.06 -25.50
N LYS A 118 -1.99 16.06 -24.30
CA LYS A 118 -0.71 16.73 -23.97
C LYS A 118 0.52 15.89 -24.33
N GLY A 119 0.36 14.70 -24.92
CA GLY A 119 1.46 13.79 -25.28
C GLY A 119 2.05 13.01 -24.09
N ILE A 120 1.38 13.02 -22.93
CA ILE A 120 1.80 12.26 -21.76
C ILE A 120 1.38 10.81 -21.95
N GLN A 121 2.29 9.88 -21.67
CA GLN A 121 2.04 8.44 -21.67
C GLN A 121 2.07 7.93 -20.23
N ASP A 122 0.90 7.59 -19.71
CA ASP A 122 0.75 7.07 -18.36
C ASP A 122 1.07 5.57 -18.31
N ASP A 123 1.66 5.14 -17.20
CA ASP A 123 1.88 3.73 -16.93
C ASP A 123 0.55 3.07 -16.55
N TRP A 124 0.14 2.06 -17.32
CA TRP A 124 -1.09 1.32 -17.04
C TRP A 124 -0.95 0.40 -15.83
N GLY A 125 0.24 -0.08 -15.54
CA GLY A 125 0.46 -1.05 -14.47
C GLY A 125 -0.13 -2.43 -14.77
N ALA A 126 -0.03 -3.34 -13.82
CA ALA A 126 -0.57 -4.69 -13.95
C ALA A 126 -2.10 -4.73 -13.85
N GLU A 127 -2.73 -5.60 -14.62
CA GLU A 127 -4.12 -6.00 -14.40
C GLU A 127 -4.21 -7.04 -13.26
N ALA A 128 -5.40 -7.18 -12.66
CA ALA A 128 -5.62 -8.21 -11.66
C ALA A 128 -5.39 -9.61 -12.22
N THR A 129 -4.68 -10.46 -11.49
CA THR A 129 -4.51 -11.87 -11.87
C THR A 129 -5.84 -12.60 -11.80
N THR A 130 -6.00 -13.58 -12.69
CA THR A 130 -7.17 -14.48 -12.63
C THR A 130 -7.08 -15.34 -11.38
N ILE A 131 -8.16 -15.38 -10.61
CA ILE A 131 -8.25 -16.19 -9.40
C ILE A 131 -8.50 -17.65 -9.83
N ASP A 132 -7.54 -18.52 -9.52
CA ASP A 132 -7.63 -19.98 -9.74
C ASP A 132 -7.70 -20.70 -8.36
N ASP A 133 -8.87 -20.57 -7.73
CA ASP A 133 -9.17 -21.19 -6.44
C ASP A 133 -10.56 -21.84 -6.48
N SER A 134 -10.62 -23.14 -6.27
CA SER A 134 -11.85 -23.93 -6.35
C SER A 134 -12.77 -23.78 -5.14
N ARG A 135 -12.31 -23.14 -4.06
CA ARG A 135 -13.15 -22.85 -2.90
C ARG A 135 -14.28 -21.90 -3.26
N SER A 136 -15.37 -21.97 -2.52
CA SER A 136 -16.47 -21.00 -2.70
C SER A 136 -15.99 -19.57 -2.40
N LYS A 137 -16.64 -18.57 -2.99
CA LYS A 137 -16.35 -17.16 -2.68
C LYS A 137 -16.48 -16.86 -1.18
N TYR A 138 -17.45 -17.50 -0.52
CA TYR A 138 -17.64 -17.33 0.92
C TYR A 138 -16.41 -17.80 1.71
N GLU A 139 -15.87 -18.98 1.39
CA GLU A 139 -14.68 -19.55 2.05
C GLU A 139 -13.43 -18.68 1.79
N ARG A 140 -13.22 -18.26 0.53
CA ARG A 140 -12.10 -17.38 0.18
C ARG A 140 -12.20 -16.03 0.89
N GLY A 141 -13.37 -15.40 0.85
CA GLY A 141 -13.58 -14.12 1.53
C GLY A 141 -13.48 -14.22 3.06
N MET A 142 -13.87 -15.37 3.64
CA MET A 142 -13.65 -15.63 5.07
C MET A 142 -12.16 -15.70 5.39
N THR A 143 -11.36 -16.42 4.58
CA THR A 143 -9.91 -16.50 4.73
C THR A 143 -9.27 -15.11 4.67
N ILE A 144 -9.64 -14.28 3.70
CA ILE A 144 -9.12 -12.91 3.56
C ILE A 144 -9.46 -12.06 4.79
N LEU A 145 -10.69 -12.15 5.27
CA LEU A 145 -11.10 -11.42 6.48
C LEU A 145 -10.30 -11.86 7.71
N GLU A 146 -10.04 -13.16 7.86
CA GLU A 146 -9.22 -13.70 8.95
C GLU A 146 -7.76 -13.24 8.85
N GLU A 147 -7.21 -13.15 7.64
CA GLU A 147 -5.86 -12.57 7.39
C GLU A 147 -5.81 -11.10 7.81
N LEU A 148 -6.80 -10.29 7.42
CA LEU A 148 -6.89 -8.88 7.81
C LEU A 148 -7.03 -8.70 9.33
N VAL A 149 -7.85 -9.55 9.96
CA VAL A 149 -8.04 -9.53 11.42
C VAL A 149 -6.82 -10.08 12.17
N GLY A 150 -5.99 -10.90 11.52
CA GLY A 150 -4.79 -11.52 12.08
C GLY A 150 -5.08 -12.72 13.01
N ARG A 151 -6.30 -13.27 12.96
CA ARG A 151 -6.70 -14.46 13.74
C ARG A 151 -7.97 -15.08 13.17
N PRO A 152 -8.23 -16.36 13.44
CA PRO A 152 -9.53 -16.96 13.15
C PRO A 152 -10.69 -16.21 13.81
N LEU A 153 -11.85 -16.20 13.14
CA LEU A 153 -13.04 -15.53 13.63
C LEU A 153 -13.91 -16.50 14.44
N ASP A 154 -14.20 -16.14 15.69
CA ASP A 154 -15.07 -16.89 16.58
C ASP A 154 -16.51 -16.39 16.46
N GLY A 155 -17.31 -17.09 15.64
CA GLY A 155 -18.73 -16.78 15.47
C GLY A 155 -19.01 -15.58 14.58
N LYS A 156 -20.27 -15.13 14.57
CA LYS A 156 -20.76 -14.00 13.77
C LYS A 156 -21.23 -12.88 14.69
N PRO A 157 -20.90 -11.60 14.36
CA PRO A 157 -21.52 -10.44 15.01
C PRO A 157 -23.06 -10.48 14.92
N GLU A 158 -23.74 -9.82 15.86
CA GLU A 158 -25.20 -9.85 15.93
C GLU A 158 -25.87 -9.33 14.66
N TYR A 159 -25.34 -8.28 14.02
CA TYR A 159 -25.90 -7.76 12.76
C TYR A 159 -25.81 -8.77 11.61
N GLN A 160 -24.80 -9.65 11.60
CA GLN A 160 -24.68 -10.71 10.58
C GLN A 160 -25.62 -11.90 10.85
N LYS A 161 -25.96 -12.13 12.13
CA LYS A 161 -27.00 -13.09 12.50
C LYS A 161 -28.39 -12.56 12.15
N PHE A 162 -28.60 -11.27 12.37
CA PHE A 162 -29.85 -10.57 12.06
C PHE A 162 -30.08 -10.46 10.54
N SER A 163 -29.04 -10.21 9.76
CA SER A 163 -29.08 -10.17 8.28
C SER A 163 -28.03 -11.12 7.68
N PRO A 164 -28.43 -12.38 7.40
CA PRO A 164 -27.54 -13.36 6.74
C PRO A 164 -27.08 -12.90 5.35
N GLU A 165 -27.88 -12.08 4.67
CA GLU A 165 -27.53 -11.49 3.38
C GLU A 165 -26.30 -10.58 3.52
N MET A 166 -26.25 -9.76 4.56
CA MET A 166 -25.10 -8.88 4.82
C MET A 166 -23.83 -9.69 5.12
N ASP A 167 -23.94 -10.77 5.87
CA ASP A 167 -22.83 -11.69 6.11
C ASP A 167 -22.28 -12.26 4.80
N ARG A 168 -23.20 -12.73 3.91
CA ARG A 168 -22.82 -13.27 2.61
C ARG A 168 -22.18 -12.20 1.71
N PHE A 169 -22.78 -11.02 1.59
CA PHE A 169 -22.25 -9.95 0.74
C PHE A 169 -20.87 -9.49 1.20
N LEU A 170 -20.64 -9.41 2.49
CA LEU A 170 -19.31 -9.09 3.00
C LEU A 170 -18.28 -10.14 2.59
N LYS A 171 -18.55 -11.46 2.79
CA LYS A 171 -17.58 -12.50 2.47
C LYS A 171 -17.43 -12.70 0.96
N GLU A 172 -18.56 -12.90 0.25
CA GLU A 172 -18.50 -13.26 -1.16
C GLU A 172 -18.14 -12.07 -2.06
N HIS A 173 -18.62 -10.88 -1.73
CA HIS A 173 -18.47 -9.73 -2.60
C HIS A 173 -17.36 -8.78 -2.13
N LEU A 174 -17.40 -8.27 -0.90
CA LEU A 174 -16.36 -7.35 -0.45
C LEU A 174 -14.99 -8.04 -0.38
N PHE A 175 -14.90 -9.18 0.32
CA PHE A 175 -13.61 -9.82 0.52
C PHE A 175 -13.18 -10.68 -0.67
N ALA A 176 -14.04 -11.52 -1.25
CA ALA A 176 -13.64 -12.39 -2.35
C ALA A 176 -13.66 -11.71 -3.74
N ASP A 177 -14.61 -10.80 -4.05
CA ASP A 177 -14.60 -10.16 -5.38
C ASP A 177 -13.72 -8.90 -5.44
N ILE A 178 -13.51 -8.20 -4.32
CA ILE A 178 -12.80 -6.91 -4.30
C ILE A 178 -11.43 -7.04 -3.62
N PHE A 179 -11.38 -7.49 -2.35
CA PHE A 179 -10.10 -7.58 -1.61
C PHE A 179 -9.13 -8.61 -2.19
N GLU A 180 -9.64 -9.68 -2.81
CA GLU A 180 -8.82 -10.74 -3.40
C GLU A 180 -8.07 -10.28 -4.66
N ARG A 181 -8.51 -9.20 -5.31
CA ARG A 181 -7.83 -8.64 -6.49
C ARG A 181 -6.48 -8.03 -6.09
N ASP A 182 -5.41 -8.45 -6.74
CA ASP A 182 -4.02 -8.16 -6.39
C ASP A 182 -3.42 -6.87 -6.98
N VAL A 183 -4.25 -6.00 -7.59
CA VAL A 183 -3.82 -4.69 -8.11
C VAL A 183 -3.41 -3.75 -6.96
N LEU A 184 -4.15 -3.79 -5.84
CA LEU A 184 -3.80 -3.11 -4.60
C LEU A 184 -3.49 -4.13 -3.50
N THR A 185 -2.45 -3.88 -2.73
CA THR A 185 -2.17 -4.65 -1.51
C THR A 185 -3.24 -4.42 -0.44
N TYR A 186 -3.37 -5.33 0.52
CA TYR A 186 -4.29 -5.13 1.66
C TYR A 186 -3.98 -3.84 2.42
N LYS A 187 -2.71 -3.46 2.53
CA LYS A 187 -2.29 -2.19 3.12
C LYS A 187 -2.89 -1.00 2.38
N GLN A 188 -2.80 -0.98 1.05
CA GLN A 188 -3.41 0.08 0.22
C GLN A 188 -4.95 0.04 0.25
N ARG A 189 -5.56 -1.15 0.26
CA ARG A 189 -7.02 -1.28 0.36
C ARG A 189 -7.55 -0.73 1.67
N GLU A 190 -6.91 -1.02 2.79
CA GLU A 190 -7.28 -0.42 4.07
C GLU A 190 -7.08 1.10 4.08
N LEU A 191 -6.04 1.63 3.41
CA LEU A 191 -5.85 3.07 3.26
C LEU A 191 -7.02 3.72 2.49
N VAL A 192 -7.49 3.11 1.39
CA VAL A 192 -8.70 3.55 0.68
C VAL A 192 -9.90 3.51 1.61
N THR A 193 -10.10 2.41 2.32
CA THR A 193 -11.25 2.19 3.21
C THR A 193 -11.33 3.24 4.31
N ILE A 194 -10.23 3.46 5.05
CA ILE A 194 -10.22 4.47 6.13
C ILE A 194 -10.39 5.89 5.59
N SER A 195 -9.89 6.18 4.38
CA SER A 195 -10.06 7.48 3.73
C SER A 195 -11.52 7.75 3.38
N VAL A 196 -12.21 6.75 2.82
CA VAL A 196 -13.65 6.86 2.50
C VAL A 196 -14.49 7.01 3.76
N ILE A 197 -14.29 6.13 4.75
CA ILE A 197 -15.08 6.13 6.00
C ILE A 197 -14.88 7.45 6.75
N ALA A 198 -13.63 7.93 6.88
CA ALA A 198 -13.33 9.20 7.51
C ALA A 198 -13.99 10.39 6.77
N SER A 199 -13.98 10.36 5.44
CA SER A 199 -14.56 11.45 4.63
C SER A 199 -16.09 11.48 4.63
N LEU A 200 -16.74 10.34 4.78
CA LEU A 200 -18.21 10.25 4.92
C LEU A 200 -18.69 10.74 6.30
N GLY A 201 -17.90 10.51 7.34
CA GLY A 201 -18.24 10.85 8.73
C GLY A 201 -19.38 10.02 9.34
N SER A 202 -19.59 10.17 10.65
CA SER A 202 -20.64 9.45 11.41
C SER A 202 -20.55 7.92 11.33
N LEU A 203 -19.33 7.39 11.15
CA LEU A 203 -19.01 5.97 10.99
C LEU A 203 -17.88 5.53 11.94
N GLU A 204 -17.74 6.16 13.11
CA GLU A 204 -16.65 5.96 14.06
C GLU A 204 -16.44 4.48 14.47
N PRO A 205 -17.50 3.65 14.68
CA PRO A 205 -17.32 2.24 14.96
C PRO A 205 -16.64 1.47 13.81
N MET A 206 -16.99 1.80 12.56
CA MET A 206 -16.41 1.20 11.35
C MET A 206 -14.96 1.68 11.17
N LEU A 207 -14.73 2.99 11.34
CA LEU A 207 -13.41 3.59 11.30
C LEU A 207 -12.46 2.95 12.33
N ARG A 208 -12.93 2.74 13.56
CA ARG A 208 -12.18 2.05 14.61
C ARG A 208 -11.75 0.65 14.19
N SER A 209 -12.67 -0.10 13.59
CA SER A 209 -12.40 -1.46 13.09
C SER A 209 -11.33 -1.43 12.01
N HIS A 210 -11.48 -0.59 11.00
CA HIS A 210 -10.55 -0.50 9.87
C HIS A 210 -9.18 0.11 10.24
N LEU A 211 -9.11 1.02 11.21
CA LEU A 211 -7.81 1.47 11.76
C LEU A 211 -7.06 0.32 12.46
N ASN A 212 -7.78 -0.59 13.14
CA ASN A 212 -7.16 -1.80 13.68
C ASN A 212 -6.69 -2.76 12.58
N LEU A 213 -7.48 -2.97 11.52
CA LEU A 213 -7.05 -3.75 10.35
C LEU A 213 -5.84 -3.09 9.66
N SER A 214 -5.84 -1.78 9.51
CA SER A 214 -4.70 -1.01 8.97
C SER A 214 -3.40 -1.31 9.72
N LEU A 215 -3.43 -1.32 11.05
CA LEU A 215 -2.27 -1.68 11.86
C LEU A 215 -1.88 -3.16 11.69
N ASN A 216 -2.85 -4.07 11.53
CA ASN A 216 -2.59 -5.50 11.30
C ASN A 216 -1.90 -5.75 9.95
N VAL A 217 -2.29 -5.01 8.90
CA VAL A 217 -1.68 -5.12 7.56
C VAL A 217 -0.39 -4.32 7.40
N GLY A 218 0.13 -3.74 8.50
CA GLY A 218 1.48 -3.18 8.56
C GLY A 218 1.58 -1.66 8.45
N TRP A 219 0.48 -0.90 8.57
CA TRP A 219 0.57 0.54 8.78
C TRP A 219 1.15 0.83 10.16
N GLN A 220 2.06 1.81 10.22
CA GLN A 220 2.65 2.26 11.48
C GLN A 220 1.83 3.41 12.08
N ALA A 221 1.93 3.59 13.41
CA ALA A 221 1.19 4.64 14.12
C ALA A 221 1.49 6.04 13.55
N GLU A 222 2.75 6.33 13.22
CA GLU A 222 3.17 7.60 12.64
C GLU A 222 2.57 7.83 11.25
N GLN A 223 2.52 6.80 10.40
CA GLN A 223 1.87 6.87 9.09
C GLN A 223 0.36 7.12 9.21
N LEU A 224 -0.31 6.50 10.18
CA LEU A 224 -1.74 6.77 10.45
C LEU A 224 -1.99 8.16 11.05
N LYS A 225 -1.04 8.74 11.78
CA LYS A 225 -1.11 10.16 12.17
C LYS A 225 -0.98 11.07 10.95
N GLU A 226 -0.01 10.81 10.08
CA GLU A 226 0.16 11.56 8.83
C GLU A 226 -1.04 11.42 7.88
N PHE A 227 -1.70 10.25 7.85
CA PHE A 227 -3.00 10.07 7.21
C PHE A 227 -4.02 11.11 7.71
N THR A 228 -4.13 11.32 9.04
CA THR A 228 -5.07 12.32 9.57
C THR A 228 -4.70 13.75 9.19
N GLU A 229 -3.42 14.06 9.02
CA GLU A 229 -2.98 15.38 8.53
C GLU A 229 -3.31 15.56 7.04
N THR A 230 -3.20 14.50 6.24
CA THR A 230 -3.60 14.52 4.82
C THR A 230 -5.11 14.75 4.67
N LEU A 231 -5.92 14.26 5.60
CA LEU A 231 -7.37 14.48 5.59
C LEU A 231 -7.77 15.96 5.79
N VAL A 232 -6.94 16.78 6.43
CA VAL A 232 -7.24 18.20 6.68
C VAL A 232 -7.56 18.97 5.38
N ILE A 233 -6.92 18.59 4.29
CA ILE A 233 -7.11 19.24 2.98
C ILE A 233 -8.14 18.53 2.09
N THR A 234 -8.75 17.45 2.56
CA THR A 234 -9.67 16.64 1.75
C THR A 234 -11.07 16.53 2.31
N THR A 235 -11.29 16.82 3.59
CA THR A 235 -12.62 16.70 4.22
C THR A 235 -12.85 17.79 5.27
N ILE A 236 -14.06 17.85 5.80
CA ILE A 236 -14.45 18.86 6.79
C ILE A 236 -13.76 18.64 8.14
N GLU A 237 -13.58 19.72 8.91
CA GLU A 237 -12.86 19.74 10.18
C GLU A 237 -13.44 18.74 11.21
N ASP A 238 -14.78 18.63 11.31
CA ASP A 238 -15.45 17.71 12.23
C ASP A 238 -15.06 16.25 11.95
N ASN A 239 -14.96 15.84 10.69
CA ASN A 239 -14.56 14.50 10.28
C ASN A 239 -13.08 14.23 10.61
N VAL A 240 -12.21 15.23 10.42
CA VAL A 240 -10.80 15.16 10.80
C VAL A 240 -10.67 14.98 12.31
N PHE A 241 -11.40 15.79 13.09
CA PHE A 241 -11.38 15.72 14.54
C PHE A 241 -11.87 14.34 15.05
N ALA A 242 -12.99 13.85 14.51
CA ALA A 242 -13.51 12.52 14.85
C ALA A 242 -12.49 11.42 14.52
N THR A 243 -11.84 11.51 13.35
CA THR A 243 -10.82 10.54 12.92
C THR A 243 -9.60 10.54 13.84
N LYS A 244 -9.07 11.71 14.22
CA LYS A 244 -7.96 11.85 15.19
C LYS A 244 -8.32 11.27 16.55
N THR A 245 -9.54 11.50 17.00
CA THR A 245 -10.04 10.96 18.27
C THR A 245 -10.08 9.44 18.25
N VAL A 246 -10.69 8.84 17.21
CA VAL A 246 -10.76 7.38 17.06
C VAL A 246 -9.37 6.75 16.93
N LEU A 247 -8.47 7.37 16.16
CA LEU A 247 -7.08 6.87 16.03
C LEU A 247 -6.36 6.88 17.38
N THR A 248 -6.48 7.96 18.14
CA THR A 248 -5.87 8.07 19.47
C THR A 248 -6.33 6.96 20.40
N GLU A 249 -7.64 6.65 20.42
CA GLU A 249 -8.20 5.56 21.22
C GLU A 249 -7.72 4.17 20.75
N VAL A 250 -7.60 3.96 19.43
CA VAL A 250 -7.09 2.71 18.87
C VAL A 250 -5.64 2.50 19.29
N LEU A 251 -4.79 3.50 19.11
CA LEU A 251 -3.37 3.40 19.46
C LEU A 251 -3.17 3.17 20.96
N LYS A 252 -3.94 3.87 21.82
CA LYS A 252 -3.87 3.67 23.28
C LYS A 252 -4.19 2.23 23.67
N ARG A 253 -5.26 1.64 23.14
CA ARG A 253 -5.67 0.26 23.48
C ARG A 253 -4.68 -0.81 23.01
N ARG A 254 -3.81 -0.50 22.06
CA ARG A 254 -2.79 -1.43 21.57
C ARG A 254 -1.49 -1.40 22.39
N THR A 255 -1.33 -0.39 23.22
CA THR A 255 -0.16 -0.24 24.12
C THR A 255 -0.47 -0.69 25.56
N GLU A 256 -1.74 -0.94 25.89
CA GLU A 256 -2.20 -1.53 27.15
C GLU A 256 -2.23 -3.06 27.07
#